data_f24ee83c2d0c0fef99da6b6ce89b5171
#
_entry.id   f24ee83c2d0c0fef99da6b6ce89b5171
#
_cell.length_a   1.000
_cell.length_b   1.000
_cell.length_c   1.000
_cell.angle_alpha   90.00
_cell.angle_beta   90.00
_cell.angle_gamma   90.00
#
_symmetry.space_group_name_H-M   'P 1'
#
loop_
_entity.id
_entity.type
_entity.pdbx_description
1 polymer ?
#
loop_
_entity_poly.entity_id
_entity_poly.type
_entity_poly.pdbx_seq_one_letter_code
_entity_poly.pdbx_strand_id
1 'polypeptide(L)'
;DGATGATLSLANVAPSDGDDYMVAVSNGAGRVESESITVTVVQPASIVSQPEGGSAVLGDTFMMSVVAAGTEPISYQWHVGSQAVEGATESSLSLANLEAVNSGDYNVVVSNHAGTETSETVTLTVESPPVITQLTESLSAVEGDTVEMSVIAVGTAPLVYQWSKGGVAVDGATGATLSLASVAPSDADDYMVAVSNGAGRVESESITVTVVQPASIVSQPEGGSA
;
A
#
# COMPACT_ATOMS: atom_id res chain seq x y z
N ASP A 1 7.62 53.33 -10.54
CA ASP A 1 8.34 54.59 -10.67
C ASP A 1 8.45 55.03 -12.13
N GLY A 2 8.02 56.26 -12.45
CA GLY A 2 8.18 56.89 -13.75
C GLY A 2 7.00 56.85 -14.68
N ALA A 3 5.82 56.42 -14.27
CA ALA A 3 4.59 56.54 -15.04
C ALA A 3 4.09 58.00 -15.00
N THR A 4 4.15 58.67 -16.15
CA THR A 4 3.79 60.11 -16.27
C THR A 4 2.59 60.34 -17.17
N GLY A 5 1.93 59.30 -17.66
CA GLY A 5 0.74 59.38 -18.50
C GLY A 5 -0.56 59.41 -17.71
N ALA A 6 -1.66 59.70 -18.40
CA ALA A 6 -3.00 59.60 -17.83
C ALA A 6 -3.46 58.13 -17.59
N THR A 7 -2.69 57.17 -18.10
CA THR A 7 -2.95 55.72 -17.97
C THR A 7 -1.69 55.03 -17.44
N LEU A 8 -1.85 54.20 -16.42
CA LEU A 8 -0.86 53.25 -15.96
C LEU A 8 -1.23 51.85 -16.49
N SER A 9 -0.28 51.19 -17.16
CA SER A 9 -0.45 49.82 -17.67
C SER A 9 0.56 48.92 -16.97
N LEU A 10 0.09 47.90 -16.30
CA LEU A 10 0.91 46.87 -15.68
C LEU A 10 0.82 45.61 -16.55
N ALA A 11 1.95 45.18 -17.10
CA ALA A 11 2.05 43.95 -17.91
C ALA A 11 2.84 42.87 -17.18
N ASN A 12 2.45 41.60 -17.37
CA ASN A 12 3.04 40.47 -16.69
C ASN A 12 3.09 40.65 -15.16
N VAL A 13 1.94 41.00 -14.60
CA VAL A 13 1.81 41.31 -13.17
C VAL A 13 2.32 40.14 -12.29
N ALA A 14 3.11 40.50 -11.28
CA ALA A 14 3.63 39.61 -10.23
C ALA A 14 3.01 40.02 -8.88
N PRO A 15 3.09 39.16 -7.85
CA PRO A 15 2.58 39.49 -6.51
C PRO A 15 3.11 40.80 -5.95
N SER A 16 4.33 41.19 -6.32
CA SER A 16 4.95 42.47 -5.94
C SER A 16 4.30 43.72 -6.56
N ASP A 17 3.44 43.50 -7.55
CA ASP A 17 2.68 44.59 -8.16
C ASP A 17 1.33 44.85 -7.46
N GLY A 18 0.99 44.01 -6.48
CA GLY A 18 -0.15 44.20 -5.60
C GLY A 18 0.15 45.30 -4.60
N ASP A 19 -0.49 46.47 -4.74
CA ASP A 19 -0.29 47.65 -3.90
C ASP A 19 -1.42 48.65 -4.10
N ASP A 20 -1.38 49.72 -3.35
CA ASP A 20 -2.23 50.87 -3.49
C ASP A 20 -1.63 51.89 -4.48
N TYR A 21 -2.37 52.19 -5.52
CA TYR A 21 -1.95 53.10 -6.56
C TYR A 21 -2.73 54.40 -6.49
N MET A 22 -2.05 55.55 -6.68
CA MET A 22 -2.64 56.87 -6.81
C MET A 22 -1.98 57.61 -7.95
N VAL A 23 -2.66 58.60 -8.50
CA VAL A 23 -2.12 59.52 -9.50
C VAL A 23 -2.03 60.92 -8.93
N ALA A 24 -0.89 61.55 -9.10
CA ALA A 24 -0.70 62.96 -8.82
C ALA A 24 -0.69 63.77 -10.13
N VAL A 25 -1.52 64.79 -10.21
CA VAL A 25 -1.57 65.72 -11.35
C VAL A 25 -1.13 67.09 -10.88
N SER A 26 -0.21 67.71 -11.59
CA SER A 26 0.31 69.06 -11.23
C SER A 26 0.44 69.97 -12.43
N ASN A 27 0.31 71.26 -12.18
CA ASN A 27 0.60 72.34 -13.12
C ASN A 27 1.31 73.51 -12.38
N GLY A 28 1.52 74.64 -13.06
CA GLY A 28 2.16 75.81 -12.46
C GLY A 28 1.38 76.47 -11.31
N ALA A 29 0.10 76.09 -11.11
CA ALA A 29 -0.77 76.63 -10.06
C ALA A 29 -0.89 75.66 -8.84
N GLY A 30 -0.50 74.40 -8.94
CA GLY A 30 -0.57 73.42 -7.81
C GLY A 30 -0.56 71.99 -8.21
N ARG A 31 -0.70 71.11 -7.19
CA ARG A 31 -0.77 69.66 -7.30
C ARG A 31 -2.02 69.08 -6.62
N VAL A 32 -2.65 68.09 -7.25
CA VAL A 32 -3.80 67.36 -6.73
C VAL A 32 -3.49 65.88 -6.84
N GLU A 33 -3.85 65.10 -5.85
CA GLU A 33 -3.74 63.64 -5.83
C GLU A 33 -5.12 63.00 -5.86
N SER A 34 -5.24 61.85 -6.55
CA SER A 34 -6.44 61.01 -6.52
C SER A 34 -6.57 60.27 -5.20
N GLU A 35 -7.74 59.70 -4.95
CA GLU A 35 -7.88 58.62 -3.99
C GLU A 35 -7.05 57.41 -4.43
N SER A 36 -6.67 56.57 -3.47
CA SER A 36 -5.96 55.35 -3.71
C SER A 36 -6.90 54.27 -4.27
N ILE A 37 -6.41 53.46 -5.22
CA ILE A 37 -7.04 52.25 -5.71
C ILE A 37 -6.13 51.06 -5.40
N THR A 38 -6.69 50.02 -4.79
CA THR A 38 -5.93 48.80 -4.47
C THR A 38 -5.93 47.85 -5.67
N VAL A 39 -4.75 47.45 -6.10
CA VAL A 39 -4.54 46.35 -7.06
C VAL A 39 -4.15 45.09 -6.28
N THR A 40 -4.96 44.04 -6.39
CA THR A 40 -4.66 42.77 -5.81
C THR A 40 -4.22 41.78 -6.90
N VAL A 41 -3.01 41.24 -6.78
CA VAL A 41 -2.51 40.22 -7.70
C VAL A 41 -2.72 38.85 -7.05
N VAL A 42 -3.47 38.02 -7.74
CA VAL A 42 -3.79 36.67 -7.27
C VAL A 42 -2.98 35.63 -8.03
N GLN A 43 -2.51 34.62 -7.29
CA GLN A 43 -1.82 33.47 -7.86
C GLN A 43 -2.77 32.27 -7.88
N PRO A 44 -2.89 31.55 -9.02
CA PRO A 44 -3.65 30.30 -9.07
C PRO A 44 -3.08 29.27 -8.09
N ALA A 45 -3.93 28.38 -7.63
CA ALA A 45 -3.50 27.24 -6.83
C ALA A 45 -2.56 26.36 -7.66
N SER A 46 -1.47 25.93 -7.05
CA SER A 46 -0.46 25.05 -7.66
C SER A 46 0.04 24.03 -6.65
N ILE A 47 0.47 22.84 -7.13
CA ILE A 47 0.99 21.76 -6.29
C ILE A 47 2.51 21.86 -6.22
N VAL A 48 3.04 22.00 -5.01
CA VAL A 48 4.48 22.09 -4.72
C VAL A 48 5.08 20.70 -4.42
N SER A 49 4.31 19.84 -3.73
CA SER A 49 4.69 18.45 -3.45
C SER A 49 3.51 17.54 -3.75
N GLN A 50 3.78 16.53 -4.58
CA GLN A 50 2.80 15.52 -4.97
C GLN A 50 2.51 14.58 -3.80
N PRO A 51 1.31 13.97 -3.74
CA PRO A 51 1.05 12.88 -2.79
C PRO A 51 1.89 11.66 -3.12
N GLU A 52 2.11 10.80 -2.12
CA GLU A 52 2.79 9.52 -2.28
C GLU A 52 1.82 8.37 -2.04
N GLY A 53 1.86 7.36 -2.91
CA GLY A 53 1.15 6.09 -2.77
C GLY A 53 1.98 5.06 -2.02
N GLY A 54 1.46 3.85 -1.90
CA GLY A 54 2.19 2.75 -1.26
C GLY A 54 1.33 1.54 -0.97
N SER A 55 1.89 0.61 -0.16
CA SER A 55 1.17 -0.55 0.36
C SER A 55 0.98 -0.42 1.86
N ALA A 56 -0.17 -0.91 2.34
CA ALA A 56 -0.49 -0.98 3.76
C ALA A 56 -1.23 -2.28 4.06
N VAL A 57 -1.20 -2.74 5.30
CA VAL A 57 -1.84 -3.98 5.71
C VAL A 57 -3.30 -3.72 6.08
N LEU A 58 -4.16 -4.69 5.83
CA LEU A 58 -5.57 -4.68 6.21
C LEU A 58 -5.73 -4.31 7.70
N GLY A 59 -6.59 -3.35 8.02
CA GLY A 59 -6.81 -2.84 9.37
C GLY A 59 -5.89 -1.69 9.80
N ASP A 60 -4.80 -1.44 9.08
CA ASP A 60 -3.89 -0.32 9.36
C ASP A 60 -4.49 1.04 8.99
N THR A 61 -3.70 2.08 9.20
CA THR A 61 -3.99 3.44 8.74
C THR A 61 -2.96 3.85 7.70
N PHE A 62 -3.42 4.44 6.60
CA PHE A 62 -2.57 5.04 5.58
C PHE A 62 -2.89 6.53 5.42
N MET A 63 -1.87 7.37 5.27
CA MET A 63 -2.03 8.81 5.10
C MET A 63 -1.31 9.29 3.84
N MET A 64 -2.02 10.06 3.03
CA MET A 64 -1.50 10.79 1.87
C MET A 64 -1.58 12.28 2.16
N SER A 65 -0.63 13.06 1.64
CA SER A 65 -0.61 14.51 1.81
C SER A 65 -0.11 15.21 0.55
N VAL A 66 -0.56 16.43 0.34
CA VAL A 66 -0.14 17.33 -0.73
C VAL A 66 0.31 18.65 -0.13
N VAL A 67 1.30 19.28 -0.75
CA VAL A 67 1.65 20.69 -0.43
C VAL A 67 1.27 21.55 -1.61
N ALA A 68 0.45 22.56 -1.36
CA ALA A 68 0.00 23.51 -2.37
C ALA A 68 0.49 24.93 -2.06
N ALA A 69 0.56 25.75 -3.11
CA ALA A 69 0.83 27.17 -3.04
C ALA A 69 -0.21 27.93 -3.87
N GLY A 70 -0.36 29.23 -3.62
CA GLY A 70 -1.31 30.12 -4.31
C GLY A 70 -1.90 31.13 -3.35
N THR A 71 -2.78 31.98 -3.88
CA THR A 71 -3.50 32.95 -3.04
C THR A 71 -4.60 32.23 -2.25
N GLU A 72 -4.61 32.45 -0.95
CA GLU A 72 -5.61 31.89 -0.03
C GLU A 72 -7.01 32.50 -0.27
N PRO A 73 -8.10 31.78 0.04
CA PRO A 73 -8.12 30.42 0.55
C PRO A 73 -7.88 29.37 -0.54
N ILE A 74 -7.10 28.33 -0.20
CA ILE A 74 -6.91 27.15 -1.03
C ILE A 74 -7.85 26.04 -0.53
N SER A 75 -8.55 25.39 -1.43
CA SER A 75 -9.44 24.25 -1.16
C SER A 75 -8.92 22.97 -1.80
N TYR A 76 -9.22 21.85 -1.16
CA TYR A 76 -8.79 20.51 -1.56
C TYR A 76 -10.00 19.61 -1.74
N GLN A 77 -9.89 18.63 -2.65
CA GLN A 77 -10.82 17.53 -2.76
C GLN A 77 -10.09 16.30 -3.24
N TRP A 78 -10.03 15.28 -2.37
CA TRP A 78 -9.46 13.99 -2.72
C TRP A 78 -10.45 13.15 -3.51
N HIS A 79 -9.92 12.34 -4.43
CA HIS A 79 -10.67 11.40 -5.26
C HIS A 79 -10.02 10.01 -5.20
N VAL A 80 -10.85 8.97 -5.36
CA VAL A 80 -10.44 7.61 -5.65
C VAL A 80 -11.03 7.21 -7.01
N GLY A 81 -10.17 6.91 -7.98
CA GLY A 81 -10.58 6.82 -9.36
C GLY A 81 -11.21 8.13 -9.85
N SER A 82 -12.47 8.05 -10.29
CA SER A 82 -13.25 9.23 -10.70
C SER A 82 -14.20 9.77 -9.63
N GLN A 83 -14.21 9.19 -8.43
CA GLN A 83 -15.18 9.51 -7.38
C GLN A 83 -14.55 10.38 -6.29
N ALA A 84 -15.23 11.47 -5.91
CA ALA A 84 -14.82 12.26 -4.77
C ALA A 84 -14.95 11.46 -3.47
N VAL A 85 -13.91 11.50 -2.65
CA VAL A 85 -13.95 10.95 -1.29
C VAL A 85 -14.70 11.95 -0.42
N GLU A 86 -15.85 11.52 0.13
CA GLU A 86 -16.73 12.40 0.91
C GLU A 86 -16.00 12.96 2.14
N GLY A 87 -16.07 14.28 2.32
CA GLY A 87 -15.47 14.99 3.45
C GLY A 87 -13.93 15.12 3.38
N ALA A 88 -13.28 14.61 2.35
CA ALA A 88 -11.82 14.70 2.19
C ALA A 88 -11.41 16.03 1.55
N THR A 89 -11.49 17.11 2.32
CA THR A 89 -11.26 18.49 1.88
C THR A 89 -10.06 19.16 2.53
N GLU A 90 -9.20 18.38 3.17
CA GLU A 90 -7.96 18.85 3.78
C GLU A 90 -6.74 18.56 2.88
N SER A 91 -5.59 19.18 3.17
CA SER A 91 -4.32 18.91 2.48
C SER A 91 -3.79 17.49 2.70
N SER A 92 -4.39 16.73 3.60
CA SER A 92 -4.07 15.33 3.86
C SER A 92 -5.33 14.47 3.88
N LEU A 93 -5.22 13.24 3.37
CA LEU A 93 -6.23 12.19 3.45
C LEU A 93 -5.72 11.08 4.36
N SER A 94 -6.45 10.81 5.45
CA SER A 94 -6.17 9.71 6.37
C SER A 94 -7.25 8.63 6.23
N LEU A 95 -6.83 7.42 5.84
CA LEU A 95 -7.69 6.24 5.72
C LEU A 95 -7.35 5.30 6.87
N ALA A 96 -8.26 5.16 7.84
CA ALA A 96 -8.10 4.31 9.02
C ALA A 96 -8.87 2.99 8.86
N ASN A 97 -8.42 1.93 9.54
CA ASN A 97 -9.01 0.59 9.46
C ASN A 97 -9.16 0.14 8.01
N LEU A 98 -8.06 0.13 7.27
CA LEU A 98 -8.05 -0.19 5.85
C LEU A 98 -8.73 -1.51 5.54
N GLU A 99 -9.59 -1.49 4.55
CA GLU A 99 -10.23 -2.64 3.93
C GLU A 99 -9.74 -2.81 2.49
N ALA A 100 -9.94 -3.98 1.89
CA ALA A 100 -9.54 -4.24 0.50
C ALA A 100 -10.16 -3.24 -0.50
N VAL A 101 -11.35 -2.72 -0.19
CA VAL A 101 -12.05 -1.69 -1.00
C VAL A 101 -11.33 -0.35 -1.02
N ASN A 102 -10.43 -0.09 -0.07
CA ASN A 102 -9.61 1.12 -0.04
C ASN A 102 -8.41 1.05 -1.00
N SER A 103 -8.13 -0.12 -1.59
CA SER A 103 -7.14 -0.21 -2.68
C SER A 103 -7.66 0.56 -3.89
N GLY A 104 -6.80 1.39 -4.49
CA GLY A 104 -7.20 2.16 -5.65
C GLY A 104 -6.23 3.28 -5.98
N ASP A 105 -6.58 4.01 -7.02
CA ASP A 105 -5.82 5.15 -7.54
C ASP A 105 -6.40 6.45 -6.97
N TYR A 106 -5.55 7.20 -6.28
CA TYR A 106 -5.93 8.44 -5.60
C TYR A 106 -5.29 9.65 -6.25
N ASN A 107 -6.01 10.74 -6.27
CA ASN A 107 -5.50 12.06 -6.60
C ASN A 107 -6.21 13.15 -5.77
N VAL A 108 -5.68 14.36 -5.78
CA VAL A 108 -6.29 15.50 -5.12
C VAL A 108 -6.42 16.67 -6.11
N VAL A 109 -7.57 17.31 -6.11
CA VAL A 109 -7.82 18.55 -6.81
C VAL A 109 -7.60 19.71 -5.83
N VAL A 110 -6.72 20.62 -6.17
CA VAL A 110 -6.38 21.82 -5.40
C VAL A 110 -6.89 23.01 -6.16
N SER A 111 -7.61 23.92 -5.52
CA SER A 111 -8.23 25.07 -6.19
C SER A 111 -8.29 26.30 -5.31
N ASN A 112 -8.25 27.46 -5.96
CA ASN A 112 -8.63 28.75 -5.40
C ASN A 112 -9.44 29.56 -6.44
N HIS A 113 -9.81 30.80 -6.13
CA HIS A 113 -10.56 31.63 -7.05
C HIS A 113 -9.83 31.99 -8.35
N ALA A 114 -8.50 31.79 -8.42
CA ALA A 114 -7.67 32.11 -9.59
C ALA A 114 -7.37 30.88 -10.47
N GLY A 115 -7.55 29.66 -9.97
CA GLY A 115 -7.28 28.45 -10.76
C GLY A 115 -7.40 27.15 -9.99
N THR A 116 -7.21 26.07 -10.73
CA THR A 116 -7.30 24.69 -10.22
C THR A 116 -6.16 23.86 -10.80
N GLU A 117 -5.56 22.99 -9.97
CA GLU A 117 -4.59 21.99 -10.38
C GLU A 117 -4.97 20.63 -9.78
N THR A 118 -4.72 19.56 -10.53
CA THR A 118 -4.92 18.18 -10.08
C THR A 118 -3.57 17.51 -9.93
N SER A 119 -3.38 16.78 -8.83
CA SER A 119 -2.14 16.03 -8.57
C SER A 119 -1.94 14.90 -9.57
N GLU A 120 -0.73 14.37 -9.58
CA GLU A 120 -0.46 13.04 -10.13
C GLU A 120 -1.34 12.00 -9.41
N THR A 121 -1.64 10.91 -10.12
CA THR A 121 -2.36 9.78 -9.56
C THR A 121 -1.37 8.87 -8.85
N VAL A 122 -1.69 8.47 -7.62
CA VAL A 122 -0.90 7.56 -6.80
C VAL A 122 -1.75 6.36 -6.38
N THR A 123 -1.14 5.17 -6.34
CA THR A 123 -1.85 3.93 -6.02
C THR A 123 -1.64 3.57 -4.55
N LEU A 124 -2.73 3.26 -3.86
CA LEU A 124 -2.73 2.58 -2.57
C LEU A 124 -3.09 1.10 -2.79
N THR A 125 -2.26 0.19 -2.29
CA THR A 125 -2.52 -1.25 -2.26
C THR A 125 -2.73 -1.70 -0.83
N VAL A 126 -3.91 -2.25 -0.53
CA VAL A 126 -4.19 -2.85 0.78
C VAL A 126 -3.94 -4.35 0.71
N GLU A 127 -3.00 -4.82 1.51
CA GLU A 127 -2.56 -6.21 1.53
C GLU A 127 -3.18 -6.97 2.71
N SER A 128 -3.67 -8.19 2.45
CA SER A 128 -4.15 -9.12 3.47
C SER A 128 -3.05 -10.11 3.82
N PRO A 129 -2.70 -10.28 5.11
CA PRO A 129 -1.76 -11.32 5.53
C PRO A 129 -2.30 -12.73 5.20
N PRO A 130 -1.42 -13.73 5.08
CA PRO A 130 -1.85 -15.09 4.80
C PRO A 130 -2.61 -15.71 5.98
N VAL A 131 -3.67 -16.43 5.66
CA VAL A 131 -4.48 -17.23 6.60
C VAL A 131 -4.59 -18.64 6.06
N ILE A 132 -4.21 -19.63 6.86
CA ILE A 132 -4.37 -21.06 6.53
C ILE A 132 -5.83 -21.44 6.75
N THR A 133 -6.49 -21.94 5.71
CA THR A 133 -7.90 -22.34 5.74
C THR A 133 -8.09 -23.86 5.76
N GLN A 134 -7.13 -24.61 5.23
CA GLN A 134 -7.11 -26.07 5.28
C GLN A 134 -5.67 -26.57 5.43
N LEU A 135 -5.52 -27.67 6.15
CA LEU A 135 -4.26 -28.36 6.36
C LEU A 135 -4.52 -29.87 6.36
N THR A 136 -3.60 -30.66 5.81
CA THR A 136 -3.65 -32.12 5.92
C THR A 136 -3.59 -32.51 7.40
N GLU A 137 -4.42 -33.47 7.81
CA GLU A 137 -4.39 -34.03 9.17
C GLU A 137 -3.16 -34.95 9.35
N SER A 138 -2.82 -35.23 10.62
CA SER A 138 -1.78 -36.22 10.94
C SER A 138 -2.11 -37.58 10.36
N LEU A 139 -1.10 -38.31 9.86
CA LEU A 139 -1.30 -39.53 9.08
C LEU A 139 -0.27 -40.62 9.41
N SER A 140 -0.65 -41.85 9.10
CA SER A 140 0.23 -43.02 9.17
C SER A 140 0.40 -43.62 7.78
N ALA A 141 1.66 -43.94 7.43
CA ALA A 141 2.02 -44.57 6.16
C ALA A 141 2.83 -45.83 6.40
N VAL A 142 2.82 -46.75 5.45
CA VAL A 142 3.69 -47.90 5.46
C VAL A 142 5.04 -47.55 4.83
N GLU A 143 6.14 -48.11 5.35
CA GLU A 143 7.46 -47.93 4.75
C GLU A 143 7.44 -48.27 3.25
N GLY A 144 7.96 -47.34 2.43
CA GLY A 144 7.94 -47.43 0.96
C GLY A 144 6.77 -46.73 0.29
N ASP A 145 5.74 -46.31 1.02
CA ASP A 145 4.61 -45.54 0.48
C ASP A 145 5.02 -44.12 0.06
N THR A 146 4.13 -43.46 -0.66
CA THR A 146 4.23 -42.02 -0.91
C THR A 146 3.23 -41.28 0.00
N VAL A 147 3.70 -40.22 0.66
CA VAL A 147 2.90 -39.35 1.52
C VAL A 147 2.82 -37.98 0.89
N GLU A 148 1.61 -37.42 0.83
CA GLU A 148 1.38 -36.06 0.41
C GLU A 148 0.73 -35.25 1.54
N MET A 149 1.33 -34.12 1.86
CA MET A 149 0.79 -33.14 2.80
C MET A 149 0.51 -31.84 2.03
N SER A 150 -0.63 -31.22 2.26
CA SER A 150 -1.06 -30.02 1.54
C SER A 150 -1.63 -28.96 2.49
N VAL A 151 -1.52 -27.72 2.09
CA VAL A 151 -2.08 -26.57 2.76
C VAL A 151 -2.87 -25.73 1.76
N ILE A 152 -4.02 -25.18 2.20
CA ILE A 152 -4.74 -24.14 1.47
C ILE A 152 -4.65 -22.88 2.33
N ALA A 153 -4.14 -21.82 1.73
CA ALA A 153 -4.05 -20.50 2.36
C ALA A 153 -4.66 -19.43 1.45
N VAL A 154 -5.20 -18.38 2.07
CA VAL A 154 -5.72 -17.18 1.43
C VAL A 154 -4.93 -15.97 1.92
N GLY A 155 -4.86 -14.90 1.11
CA GLY A 155 -4.13 -13.67 1.38
C GLY A 155 -3.75 -12.98 0.09
N THR A 156 -3.15 -11.80 0.17
CA THR A 156 -2.67 -11.10 -1.03
C THR A 156 -1.53 -11.89 -1.67
N ALA A 157 -1.66 -12.18 -2.96
CA ALA A 157 -0.61 -12.86 -3.73
C ALA A 157 0.59 -11.94 -4.01
N PRO A 158 1.81 -12.50 -4.18
CA PRO A 158 2.15 -13.90 -4.14
C PRO A 158 2.24 -14.46 -2.71
N LEU A 159 1.77 -15.70 -2.50
CA LEU A 159 2.00 -16.46 -1.27
C LEU A 159 3.26 -17.32 -1.45
N VAL A 160 4.13 -17.27 -0.45
CA VAL A 160 5.38 -18.04 -0.39
C VAL A 160 5.24 -19.09 0.71
N TYR A 161 5.61 -20.35 0.40
CA TYR A 161 5.52 -21.49 1.29
C TYR A 161 6.92 -21.98 1.66
N GLN A 162 7.07 -22.53 2.86
CA GLN A 162 8.25 -23.26 3.30
C GLN A 162 7.85 -24.33 4.29
N TRP A 163 8.03 -25.59 3.91
CA TRP A 163 7.84 -26.73 4.80
C TRP A 163 9.06 -26.96 5.69
N SER A 164 8.80 -27.44 6.90
CA SER A 164 9.81 -27.85 7.87
C SER A 164 9.47 -29.22 8.45
N LYS A 165 10.50 -29.96 8.87
CA LYS A 165 10.45 -31.25 9.53
C LYS A 165 11.18 -31.12 10.86
N GLY A 166 10.53 -31.44 11.99
CA GLY A 166 11.14 -31.31 13.31
C GLY A 166 11.69 -29.91 13.58
N GLY A 167 11.07 -28.86 12.99
CA GLY A 167 11.51 -27.46 13.10
C GLY A 167 12.65 -27.04 12.15
N VAL A 168 13.16 -27.97 11.32
CA VAL A 168 14.20 -27.69 10.32
C VAL A 168 13.58 -27.55 8.93
N ALA A 169 13.93 -26.49 8.20
CA ALA A 169 13.42 -26.29 6.85
C ALA A 169 13.81 -27.45 5.92
N VAL A 170 12.80 -27.95 5.17
CA VAL A 170 13.02 -28.97 4.13
C VAL A 170 13.44 -28.23 2.86
N ASP A 171 14.64 -28.53 2.37
CA ASP A 171 15.21 -27.84 1.20
C ASP A 171 14.35 -28.07 -0.05
N GLY A 172 14.07 -26.98 -0.78
CA GLY A 172 13.24 -26.97 -1.98
C GLY A 172 11.74 -27.20 -1.75
N ALA A 173 11.27 -27.42 -0.52
CA ALA A 173 9.86 -27.61 -0.20
C ALA A 173 9.12 -26.26 -0.09
N THR A 174 8.92 -25.61 -1.22
CA THR A 174 8.33 -24.25 -1.35
C THR A 174 6.97 -24.23 -2.05
N GLY A 175 6.35 -25.39 -2.23
CA GLY A 175 4.99 -25.51 -2.79
C GLY A 175 3.91 -25.60 -1.72
N ALA A 176 2.65 -25.45 -2.13
CA ALA A 176 1.49 -25.70 -1.26
C ALA A 176 1.32 -27.18 -0.89
N THR A 177 2.05 -28.07 -1.54
CA THR A 177 2.09 -29.52 -1.27
C THR A 177 3.53 -29.97 -1.06
N LEU A 178 3.75 -30.79 -0.04
CA LEU A 178 4.97 -31.54 0.18
C LEU A 178 4.70 -33.01 -0.08
N SER A 179 5.46 -33.61 -1.00
CA SER A 179 5.39 -35.04 -1.32
C SER A 179 6.66 -35.75 -0.87
N LEU A 180 6.51 -36.79 -0.07
CA LEU A 180 7.58 -37.67 0.41
C LEU A 180 7.43 -39.00 -0.31
N ALA A 181 8.32 -39.33 -1.23
CA ALA A 181 8.29 -40.60 -1.97
C ALA A 181 9.08 -41.67 -1.21
N SER A 182 8.55 -42.92 -1.18
CA SER A 182 9.18 -44.05 -0.56
C SER A 182 9.60 -43.77 0.89
N VAL A 183 8.62 -43.34 1.71
CA VAL A 183 8.88 -42.98 3.12
C VAL A 183 9.60 -44.09 3.90
N ALA A 184 10.56 -43.67 4.71
CA ALA A 184 11.33 -44.51 5.62
C ALA A 184 11.03 -44.16 7.09
N PRO A 185 11.38 -44.98 8.07
CA PRO A 185 11.23 -44.66 9.49
C PRO A 185 11.86 -43.31 9.90
N SER A 186 12.90 -42.87 9.20
CA SER A 186 13.54 -41.58 9.40
C SER A 186 12.66 -40.40 8.97
N ASP A 187 11.58 -40.64 8.20
CA ASP A 187 10.64 -39.61 7.77
C ASP A 187 9.48 -39.40 8.76
N ALA A 188 9.37 -40.28 9.76
CA ALA A 188 8.45 -40.07 10.87
C ALA A 188 8.90 -38.87 11.71
N ASP A 189 8.09 -37.83 11.74
CA ASP A 189 8.35 -36.59 12.46
C ASP A 189 7.11 -35.66 12.41
N ASP A 190 7.24 -34.50 13.02
CA ASP A 190 6.28 -33.39 12.94
C ASP A 190 6.65 -32.45 11.80
N TYR A 191 5.71 -32.25 10.88
CA TYR A 191 5.85 -31.33 9.75
C TYR A 191 4.98 -30.10 9.94
N MET A 192 5.50 -28.96 9.55
CA MET A 192 4.79 -27.66 9.56
C MET A 192 5.07 -26.93 8.26
N VAL A 193 4.16 -26.04 7.88
CA VAL A 193 4.36 -25.13 6.77
C VAL A 193 4.20 -23.69 7.21
N ALA A 194 5.16 -22.86 6.86
CA ALA A 194 5.07 -21.41 6.96
C ALA A 194 4.56 -20.85 5.63
N VAL A 195 3.56 -19.96 5.70
CA VAL A 195 3.03 -19.23 4.55
C VAL A 195 3.25 -17.74 4.79
N SER A 196 3.80 -17.03 3.82
CA SER A 196 4.11 -15.59 3.95
C SER A 196 3.81 -14.81 2.67
N ASN A 197 3.58 -13.51 2.83
CA ASN A 197 3.50 -12.50 1.77
C ASN A 197 4.06 -11.17 2.27
N GLY A 198 3.87 -10.06 1.52
CA GLY A 198 4.31 -8.72 1.93
C GLY A 198 3.67 -8.22 3.23
N ALA A 199 2.44 -8.68 3.53
CA ALA A 199 1.68 -8.25 4.71
C ALA A 199 1.98 -9.07 5.98
N GLY A 200 2.62 -10.25 5.88
CA GLY A 200 2.94 -11.04 7.06
C GLY A 200 3.24 -12.51 6.82
N ARG A 201 3.28 -13.28 7.93
CA ARG A 201 3.58 -14.71 7.95
C ARG A 201 2.68 -15.42 8.95
N VAL A 202 2.24 -16.63 8.59
CA VAL A 202 1.54 -17.58 9.45
C VAL A 202 2.23 -18.93 9.39
N GLU A 203 2.25 -19.66 10.50
CA GLU A 203 2.69 -21.06 10.57
C GLU A 203 1.48 -21.96 10.82
N SER A 204 1.51 -23.16 10.22
CA SER A 204 0.49 -24.17 10.44
C SER A 204 0.62 -24.82 11.81
N GLU A 205 -0.43 -25.51 12.22
CA GLU A 205 -0.29 -26.55 13.23
C GLU A 205 0.59 -27.67 12.72
N SER A 206 1.02 -28.56 13.62
CA SER A 206 1.86 -29.71 13.30
C SER A 206 1.05 -30.81 12.62
N ILE A 207 1.61 -31.39 11.57
CA ILE A 207 1.16 -32.63 10.93
C ILE A 207 2.11 -33.74 11.38
N THR A 208 1.67 -34.64 12.25
CA THR A 208 2.49 -35.80 12.66
C THR A 208 2.42 -36.91 11.59
N VAL A 209 3.56 -37.24 11.02
CA VAL A 209 3.72 -38.39 10.11
C VAL A 209 4.30 -39.57 10.89
N THR A 210 3.56 -40.66 10.90
CA THR A 210 4.03 -41.95 11.50
C THR A 210 4.32 -42.95 10.38
N VAL A 211 5.51 -43.55 10.40
CA VAL A 211 5.89 -44.59 9.42
C VAL A 211 5.90 -45.93 10.11
N VAL A 212 5.08 -46.85 9.64
CA VAL A 212 5.00 -48.22 10.16
C VAL A 212 5.75 -49.19 9.25
N GLN A 213 6.51 -50.10 9.85
CA GLN A 213 7.22 -51.10 9.09
C GLN A 213 6.38 -52.40 8.97
N PRO A 214 6.32 -53.03 7.79
CA PRO A 214 5.70 -54.34 7.64
C PRO A 214 6.39 -55.37 8.53
N ALA A 215 5.61 -56.30 9.09
CA ALA A 215 6.17 -57.39 9.83
C ALA A 215 7.04 -58.30 8.91
N SER A 216 8.23 -58.62 9.36
CA SER A 216 9.16 -59.50 8.63
C SER A 216 9.65 -60.64 9.50
N ILE A 217 9.90 -61.80 8.88
CA ILE A 217 10.52 -62.97 9.57
C ILE A 217 12.04 -62.83 9.49
N VAL A 218 12.65 -62.45 10.61
CA VAL A 218 14.11 -62.27 10.71
C VAL A 218 14.88 -63.54 10.72
N SER A 219 14.26 -64.69 11.24
CA SER A 219 14.85 -66.00 11.25
C SER A 219 13.79 -67.04 11.05
N GLN A 220 14.02 -67.95 10.14
CA GLN A 220 13.14 -69.10 9.91
C GLN A 220 13.36 -70.14 11.00
N PRO A 221 12.30 -70.87 11.44
CA PRO A 221 12.47 -71.98 12.35
C PRO A 221 13.33 -73.08 11.72
N GLU A 222 14.35 -73.63 12.45
CA GLU A 222 15.15 -74.76 12.01
C GLU A 222 14.35 -76.03 12.18
N GLY A 223 14.32 -76.85 11.12
CA GLY A 223 13.74 -78.17 11.18
C GLY A 223 14.59 -79.13 12.04
N GLY A 224 14.07 -79.54 13.19
CA GLY A 224 14.69 -80.66 13.96
C GLY A 224 14.31 -82.03 13.38
N SER A 225 15.27 -82.88 13.08
CA SER A 225 15.00 -84.28 12.80
C SER A 225 14.71 -84.98 14.13
N ALA A 226 13.59 -85.71 14.17
CA ALA A 226 13.24 -86.62 15.25
C ALA A 226 13.95 -87.97 15.07
#